data_aff77e1f770cc509d17f6ac72aff0f9a
#
_entry.id   aff77e1f770cc509d17f6ac72aff0f9a
#
_cell.length_a   1.000
_cell.length_b   1.000
_cell.length_c   1.000
_cell.angle_alpha   90.00
_cell.angle_beta   90.00
_cell.angle_gamma   90.00
#
_symmetry.space_group_name_H-M   'P 1'
#
loop_
_entity.id
_entity.type
_entity.pdbx_description
1 polymer ?
#
loop_
_entity_poly.entity_id
_entity_poly.type
_entity_poly.pdbx_seq_one_letter_code
_entity_poly.pdbx_strand_id
1 'polypeptide(L)'
;PLGEILPFMGVLIFSYFGVSLFVTRQGDIMGLLSALSGRGEGGGSSSWSNLNRNILLDTSVIIDGRVADIARTGFLPGTLLIPRFVLNELQYIADSSDGMRRQRGRRGMEVLAELQKLPNVLVRISDINVDGVREVDDKLVVLGKQLKCPVLTNDYNLNRIAELQGVTVLNINELANAIKSVVLPGEALRINIMQEGKDHSQGVGYMEDGTMVVVENGKEYIGEYMDVNITKVLQTAAGRM
;
A
#
# COMPACT_ATOMS: atom_id res chain seq x y z
N PRO A 1 -66.01 18.61 7.26
CA PRO A 1 -64.73 19.29 6.83
C PRO A 1 -63.47 18.51 7.19
N LEU A 2 -63.46 17.76 8.33
CA LEU A 2 -62.24 17.03 8.72
C LEU A 2 -61.92 15.83 7.82
N GLY A 3 -62.89 15.20 7.20
CA GLY A 3 -62.69 14.04 6.32
C GLY A 3 -62.03 14.33 4.99
N GLU A 4 -62.11 15.58 4.51
CA GLU A 4 -61.48 16.05 3.27
C GLU A 4 -60.04 16.51 3.45
N ILE A 5 -59.68 16.95 4.67
CA ILE A 5 -58.34 17.42 4.99
C ILE A 5 -57.36 16.26 5.26
N LEU A 6 -57.86 15.11 5.80
CA LEU A 6 -57.04 13.95 6.16
C LEU A 6 -56.25 13.36 5.00
N PRO A 7 -56.84 13.16 3.79
CA PRO A 7 -56.07 12.63 2.67
C PRO A 7 -55.03 13.63 2.15
N PHE A 8 -55.27 14.95 2.18
CA PHE A 8 -54.26 15.93 1.81
C PHE A 8 -53.07 15.99 2.74
N MET A 9 -53.30 15.90 4.07
CA MET A 9 -52.25 15.77 5.07
C MET A 9 -51.43 14.48 4.86
N GLY A 10 -52.09 13.35 4.55
CA GLY A 10 -51.41 12.09 4.26
C GLY A 10 -50.46 12.21 3.07
N VAL A 11 -50.92 12.82 1.97
CA VAL A 11 -50.08 13.02 0.77
C VAL A 11 -48.85 13.89 1.06
N LEU A 12 -49.01 14.97 1.85
CA LEU A 12 -47.88 15.85 2.22
C LEU A 12 -46.84 15.13 3.09
N ILE A 13 -47.33 14.33 4.07
CA ILE A 13 -46.44 13.58 4.95
C ILE A 13 -45.68 12.50 4.15
N PHE A 14 -46.38 11.75 3.30
CA PHE A 14 -45.73 10.74 2.47
C PHE A 14 -44.75 11.31 1.46
N SER A 15 -45.10 12.47 0.84
CA SER A 15 -44.20 13.20 -0.06
C SER A 15 -42.92 13.67 0.65
N TYR A 16 -43.07 14.27 1.84
CA TYR A 16 -41.93 14.69 2.66
C TYR A 16 -41.01 13.50 3.08
N PHE A 17 -41.63 12.40 3.53
CA PHE A 17 -40.86 11.19 3.86
C PHE A 17 -40.19 10.58 2.64
N GLY A 18 -40.86 10.56 1.49
CA GLY A 18 -40.27 10.05 0.24
C GLY A 18 -39.05 10.85 -0.20
N VAL A 19 -39.19 12.21 -0.21
CA VAL A 19 -38.04 13.09 -0.55
C VAL A 19 -36.90 12.97 0.46
N SER A 20 -37.23 12.95 1.76
CA SER A 20 -36.22 12.81 2.82
C SER A 20 -35.47 11.47 2.72
N LEU A 21 -36.17 10.38 2.46
CA LEU A 21 -35.58 9.06 2.28
C LEU A 21 -34.71 8.99 1.02
N PHE A 22 -35.17 9.60 -0.07
CA PHE A 22 -34.43 9.69 -1.33
C PHE A 22 -33.14 10.48 -1.17
N VAL A 23 -33.17 11.64 -0.50
CA VAL A 23 -31.97 12.46 -0.26
C VAL A 23 -30.99 11.78 0.68
N THR A 24 -31.49 11.09 1.73
CA THR A 24 -30.63 10.43 2.72
C THR A 24 -30.01 9.13 2.18
N ARG A 25 -30.68 8.45 1.24
CA ARG A 25 -30.26 7.16 0.68
C ARG A 25 -29.96 7.20 -0.82
N GLN A 26 -29.66 8.38 -1.34
CA GLN A 26 -29.40 8.61 -2.77
C GLN A 26 -28.33 7.68 -3.34
N GLY A 27 -27.26 7.42 -2.57
CA GLY A 27 -26.17 6.51 -2.97
C GLY A 27 -26.62 5.04 -3.10
N ASP A 28 -27.47 4.58 -2.18
CA ASP A 28 -27.94 3.19 -2.16
C ASP A 28 -28.97 2.96 -3.29
N ILE A 29 -29.83 3.96 -3.55
CA ILE A 29 -30.85 3.91 -4.60
C ILE A 29 -30.24 3.96 -5.99
N MET A 30 -29.23 4.82 -6.21
CA MET A 30 -28.48 4.87 -7.47
C MET A 30 -27.73 3.58 -7.73
N GLY A 31 -27.18 2.95 -6.69
CA GLY A 31 -26.54 1.63 -6.78
C GLY A 31 -27.53 0.53 -7.20
N LEU A 32 -28.75 0.54 -6.65
CA LEU A 32 -29.81 -0.38 -7.04
C LEU A 32 -30.35 -0.13 -8.46
N LEU A 33 -30.50 1.13 -8.85
CA LEU A 33 -30.96 1.48 -10.20
C LEU A 33 -29.93 1.09 -11.26
N SER A 34 -28.63 1.27 -10.99
CA SER A 34 -27.56 0.83 -11.88
C SER A 34 -27.49 -0.70 -11.99
N ALA A 35 -27.81 -1.43 -10.92
CA ALA A 35 -27.92 -2.89 -10.94
C ALA A 35 -29.15 -3.40 -11.72
N LEU A 36 -30.25 -2.63 -11.71
CA LEU A 36 -31.49 -2.99 -12.43
C LEU A 36 -31.49 -2.54 -13.91
N SER A 37 -30.80 -1.45 -14.26
CA SER A 37 -30.70 -0.96 -15.64
C SER A 37 -29.67 -1.73 -16.49
N GLY A 38 -28.93 -2.67 -15.91
CA GLY A 38 -27.93 -3.51 -16.57
C GLY A 38 -28.46 -4.64 -17.46
N ARG A 39 -29.65 -4.48 -18.04
CA ARG A 39 -30.19 -5.41 -19.01
C ARG A 39 -30.11 -4.81 -20.41
N GLY A 40 -28.94 -4.83 -21.00
CA GLY A 40 -28.75 -4.46 -22.39
C GLY A 40 -27.27 -4.14 -22.70
N GLU A 41 -26.70 -5.04 -23.48
CA GLU A 41 -25.44 -4.95 -24.21
C GLU A 41 -24.14 -5.31 -23.49
N GLY A 42 -23.57 -6.34 -24.09
CA GLY A 42 -22.34 -7.00 -23.70
C GLY A 42 -21.12 -6.10 -23.64
N GLY A 43 -20.45 -6.26 -22.58
CA GLY A 43 -19.13 -5.72 -22.32
C GLY A 43 -18.82 -6.03 -20.88
N GLY A 44 -17.99 -7.04 -20.65
CA GLY A 44 -17.49 -7.39 -19.32
C GLY A 44 -16.83 -6.19 -18.64
N SER A 45 -17.63 -5.29 -18.10
CA SER A 45 -17.14 -4.37 -17.08
C SER A 45 -17.16 -5.13 -15.76
N SER A 46 -16.16 -5.98 -15.65
CA SER A 46 -15.65 -6.54 -14.41
C SER A 46 -15.76 -5.52 -13.30
N SER A 47 -16.13 -6.00 -12.17
CA SER A 47 -16.05 -5.55 -10.78
C SER A 47 -14.87 -4.61 -10.39
N TRP A 48 -14.24 -3.95 -11.33
CA TRP A 48 -13.19 -2.95 -11.20
C TRP A 48 -13.72 -1.54 -10.88
N SER A 49 -15.03 -1.31 -10.92
CA SER A 49 -15.65 -0.01 -10.59
C SER A 49 -15.63 0.36 -9.10
N ASN A 50 -15.12 -0.52 -8.22
CA ASN A 50 -14.77 -0.18 -6.84
C ASN A 50 -13.35 0.40 -6.68
N LEU A 51 -12.70 0.79 -7.77
CA LEU A 51 -11.34 1.33 -7.79
C LEU A 51 -11.21 2.79 -7.31
N ASN A 52 -12.26 3.40 -6.82
CA ASN A 52 -12.15 4.64 -6.04
C ASN A 52 -11.64 4.37 -4.60
N ARG A 53 -10.72 3.41 -4.48
CA ARG A 53 -10.06 3.16 -3.20
C ARG A 53 -8.92 4.15 -3.04
N ASN A 54 -9.04 5.01 -2.07
CA ASN A 54 -7.92 5.81 -1.64
C ASN A 54 -6.90 4.92 -0.93
N ILE A 55 -5.62 5.20 -1.13
CA ILE A 55 -4.50 4.60 -0.39
C ILE A 55 -3.76 5.77 0.24
N LEU A 56 -3.71 5.81 1.55
CA LEU A 56 -2.94 6.83 2.28
C LEU A 56 -1.45 6.51 2.19
N LEU A 57 -0.66 7.49 1.75
CA LEU A 57 0.79 7.36 1.69
C LEU A 57 1.43 7.92 2.95
N ASP A 58 2.33 7.13 3.52
CA ASP A 58 3.22 7.55 4.57
C ASP A 58 4.52 8.15 4.01
N THR A 59 5.18 8.98 4.80
CA THR A 59 6.45 9.64 4.47
C THR A 59 7.56 8.63 4.18
N SER A 60 7.61 7.51 4.92
CA SER A 60 8.62 6.45 4.77
C SER A 60 8.62 5.85 3.36
N VAL A 61 7.44 5.60 2.80
CA VAL A 61 7.26 5.02 1.46
C VAL A 61 7.65 6.00 0.35
N ILE A 62 7.36 7.28 0.54
CA ILE A 62 7.72 8.33 -0.42
C ILE A 62 9.25 8.48 -0.46
N ILE A 63 9.92 8.49 0.70
CA ILE A 63 11.38 8.57 0.81
C ILE A 63 12.07 7.33 0.24
N ASP A 64 11.50 6.15 0.45
CA ASP A 64 12.00 4.88 -0.10
C ASP A 64 12.04 4.91 -1.64
N GLY A 65 10.99 5.43 -2.27
CA GLY A 65 10.89 5.67 -3.71
C GLY A 65 10.36 4.50 -4.52
N ARG A 66 10.42 3.26 -4.03
CA ARG A 66 9.91 2.08 -4.75
C ARG A 66 8.42 2.18 -5.10
N VAL A 67 7.68 3.01 -4.36
CA VAL A 67 6.26 3.26 -4.64
C VAL A 67 6.03 3.76 -6.07
N ALA A 68 6.95 4.56 -6.64
CA ALA A 68 6.82 5.03 -8.01
C ALA A 68 6.96 3.89 -9.03
N ASP A 69 7.90 2.98 -8.79
CA ASP A 69 8.10 1.80 -9.65
C ASP A 69 6.88 0.86 -9.58
N ILE A 70 6.39 0.57 -8.37
CA ILE A 70 5.21 -0.28 -8.16
C ILE A 70 3.97 0.36 -8.79
N ALA A 71 3.79 1.66 -8.62
CA ALA A 71 2.67 2.40 -9.19
C ALA A 71 2.69 2.36 -10.73
N ARG A 72 3.89 2.46 -11.34
CA ARG A 72 4.08 2.36 -12.80
C ARG A 72 3.64 1.01 -13.36
N THR A 73 3.79 -0.09 -12.60
CA THR A 73 3.33 -1.42 -13.01
C THR A 73 1.80 -1.57 -13.00
N GLY A 74 1.07 -0.64 -12.40
CA GLY A 74 -0.38 -0.74 -12.19
C GLY A 74 -0.80 -1.62 -11.02
N PHE A 75 0.15 -2.07 -10.18
CA PHE A 75 -0.12 -2.94 -9.03
C PHE A 75 -0.83 -2.20 -7.87
N LEU A 76 -0.71 -0.86 -7.82
CA LEU A 76 -1.42 -0.02 -6.84
C LEU A 76 -2.69 0.56 -7.48
N PRO A 77 -3.86 -0.04 -7.24
CA PRO A 77 -5.11 0.46 -7.79
C PRO A 77 -5.64 1.66 -6.99
N GLY A 78 -6.29 2.60 -7.68
CA GLY A 78 -7.00 3.69 -7.04
C GLY A 78 -6.21 4.99 -6.92
N THR A 79 -6.57 5.82 -5.94
CA THR A 79 -6.00 7.14 -5.71
C THR A 79 -4.97 7.10 -4.59
N LEU A 80 -3.75 7.50 -4.86
CA LEU A 80 -2.73 7.72 -3.86
C LEU A 80 -2.99 9.04 -3.16
N LEU A 81 -3.47 8.97 -1.92
CA LEU A 81 -3.86 10.12 -1.12
C LEU A 81 -2.72 10.52 -0.19
N ILE A 82 -2.26 11.76 -0.34
CA ILE A 82 -1.20 12.33 0.48
C ILE A 82 -1.79 13.44 1.33
N PRO A 83 -1.98 13.21 2.63
CA PRO A 83 -2.41 14.27 3.54
C PRO A 83 -1.37 15.39 3.61
N ARG A 84 -1.82 16.63 3.77
CA ARG A 84 -0.91 17.78 3.84
C ARG A 84 0.11 17.67 4.97
N PHE A 85 -0.23 17.06 6.09
CA PHE A 85 0.70 16.88 7.20
C PHE A 85 1.87 15.93 6.84
N VAL A 86 1.66 14.92 5.97
CA VAL A 86 2.72 14.06 5.44
C VAL A 86 3.64 14.87 4.51
N LEU A 87 3.07 15.73 3.67
CA LEU A 87 3.84 16.62 2.82
C LEU A 87 4.68 17.61 3.64
N ASN A 88 4.11 18.18 4.71
CA ASN A 88 4.82 19.09 5.61
C ASN A 88 5.97 18.37 6.33
N GLU A 89 5.77 17.13 6.76
CA GLU A 89 6.84 16.32 7.35
C GLU A 89 7.96 16.06 6.35
N LEU A 90 7.62 15.70 5.12
CA LEU A 90 8.60 15.50 4.05
C LEU A 90 9.41 16.77 3.76
N GLN A 91 8.77 17.94 3.75
CA GLN A 91 9.43 19.23 3.62
C GLN A 91 10.36 19.51 4.80
N TYR A 92 9.89 19.25 6.03
CA TYR A 92 10.71 19.42 7.22
C TYR A 92 11.97 18.54 7.18
N ILE A 93 11.86 17.31 6.67
CA ILE A 93 13.01 16.41 6.46
C ILE A 93 13.95 16.98 5.37
N ALA A 94 13.39 17.51 4.28
CA ALA A 94 14.16 18.10 3.17
C ALA A 94 14.90 19.39 3.55
N ASP A 95 14.41 20.10 4.57
CA ASP A 95 15.02 21.32 5.11
C ASP A 95 15.93 21.06 6.34
N SER A 96 16.12 19.80 6.71
CA SER A 96 16.94 19.41 7.86
C SER A 96 18.38 19.91 7.74
N SER A 97 18.97 20.32 8.86
CA SER A 97 20.39 20.64 8.96
C SER A 97 21.28 19.41 8.76
N ASP A 98 20.81 18.23 9.09
CA ASP A 98 21.49 16.97 8.83
C ASP A 98 21.51 16.63 7.34
N GLY A 99 22.72 16.42 6.80
CA GLY A 99 22.93 16.18 5.37
C GLY A 99 22.21 14.94 4.84
N MET A 100 22.23 13.85 5.61
CA MET A 100 21.59 12.58 5.21
C MET A 100 20.06 12.68 5.23
N ARG A 101 19.51 13.29 6.26
CA ARG A 101 18.06 13.53 6.35
C ARG A 101 17.59 14.44 5.23
N ARG A 102 18.31 15.54 4.99
CA ARG A 102 18.00 16.48 3.90
C ARG A 102 18.00 15.78 2.54
N GLN A 103 18.99 14.95 2.26
CA GLN A 103 19.06 14.20 1.00
C GLN A 103 17.86 13.24 0.84
N ARG A 104 17.48 12.54 1.91
CA ARG A 104 16.29 11.66 1.91
C ARG A 104 15.01 12.44 1.65
N GLY A 105 14.81 13.58 2.31
CA GLY A 105 13.64 14.43 2.09
C GLY A 105 13.56 14.95 0.66
N ARG A 106 14.67 15.43 0.08
CA ARG A 106 14.73 15.88 -1.33
C ARG A 106 14.38 14.75 -2.30
N ARG A 107 14.96 13.58 -2.09
CA ARG A 107 14.60 12.40 -2.89
C ARG A 107 13.11 12.10 -2.81
N GLY A 108 12.50 12.16 -1.63
CA GLY A 108 11.06 11.95 -1.49
C GLY A 108 10.25 13.00 -2.26
N MET A 109 10.66 14.26 -2.28
CA MET A 109 9.99 15.29 -3.09
C MET A 109 10.11 15.01 -4.60
N GLU A 110 11.26 14.50 -5.06
CA GLU A 110 11.45 14.07 -6.45
C GLU A 110 10.54 12.89 -6.81
N VAL A 111 10.46 11.89 -5.94
CA VAL A 111 9.56 10.73 -6.11
C VAL A 111 8.09 11.17 -6.19
N LEU A 112 7.69 12.12 -5.34
CA LEU A 112 6.34 12.66 -5.38
C LEU A 112 6.04 13.36 -6.72
N ALA A 113 6.98 14.17 -7.20
CA ALA A 113 6.86 14.84 -8.50
C ALA A 113 6.82 13.84 -9.66
N GLU A 114 7.53 12.73 -9.55
CA GLU A 114 7.48 11.62 -10.51
C GLU A 114 6.11 10.92 -10.50
N LEU A 115 5.60 10.55 -9.32
CA LEU A 115 4.29 9.94 -9.16
C LEU A 115 3.18 10.77 -9.80
N GLN A 116 3.22 12.11 -9.64
CA GLN A 116 2.22 13.01 -10.22
C GLN A 116 2.25 13.06 -11.75
N LYS A 117 3.36 12.67 -12.38
CA LYS A 117 3.50 12.64 -13.85
C LYS A 117 3.05 11.31 -14.47
N LEU A 118 2.84 10.27 -13.65
CA LEU A 118 2.44 8.97 -14.17
C LEU A 118 0.99 9.01 -14.68
N PRO A 119 0.72 8.66 -15.95
CA PRO A 119 -0.61 8.80 -16.54
C PRO A 119 -1.64 7.83 -15.95
N ASN A 120 -1.18 6.70 -15.41
CA ASN A 120 -2.04 5.64 -14.89
C ASN A 120 -2.23 5.71 -13.36
N VAL A 121 -1.71 6.77 -12.72
CA VAL A 121 -1.72 6.91 -11.26
C VAL A 121 -2.38 8.22 -10.90
N LEU A 122 -3.44 8.15 -10.10
CA LEU A 122 -4.08 9.35 -9.58
C LEU A 122 -3.48 9.69 -8.21
N VAL A 123 -2.71 10.77 -8.15
CA VAL A 123 -2.13 11.30 -6.92
C VAL A 123 -2.91 12.51 -6.47
N ARG A 124 -3.38 12.52 -5.24
CA ARG A 124 -4.17 13.60 -4.66
C ARG A 124 -3.57 14.08 -3.34
N ILE A 125 -3.19 15.35 -3.30
CA ILE A 125 -2.86 16.02 -2.04
C ILE A 125 -4.16 16.50 -1.40
N SER A 126 -4.34 16.19 -0.11
CA SER A 126 -5.56 16.51 0.62
C SER A 126 -5.26 17.33 1.87
N ASP A 127 -6.08 18.36 2.09
CA ASP A 127 -6.01 19.20 3.28
C ASP A 127 -6.70 18.57 4.51
N ILE A 128 -7.13 17.31 4.41
CA ILE A 128 -7.74 16.58 5.52
C ILE A 128 -6.73 16.53 6.68
N ASN A 129 -7.16 16.94 7.84
CA ASN A 129 -6.39 16.89 9.09
C ASN A 129 -7.19 16.16 10.17
N VAL A 130 -6.51 15.73 11.22
CA VAL A 130 -7.10 15.10 12.39
C VAL A 130 -6.85 16.02 13.58
N ASP A 131 -7.93 16.61 14.11
CA ASP A 131 -7.85 17.50 15.25
C ASP A 131 -7.57 16.72 16.54
N GLY A 132 -6.77 17.31 17.43
CA GLY A 132 -6.43 16.70 18.71
C GLY A 132 -5.32 15.64 18.66
N VAL A 133 -4.84 15.27 17.48
CA VAL A 133 -3.72 14.33 17.29
C VAL A 133 -2.49 15.10 16.79
N ARG A 134 -1.31 14.86 17.39
CA ARG A 134 -0.08 15.57 17.05
C ARG A 134 0.80 14.79 16.09
N GLU A 135 1.03 13.52 16.37
CA GLU A 135 1.96 12.67 15.61
C GLU A 135 1.38 12.31 14.24
N VAL A 136 2.23 12.31 13.23
CA VAL A 136 1.87 12.01 11.83
C VAL A 136 1.34 10.59 11.71
N ASP A 137 1.99 9.63 12.36
CA ASP A 137 1.63 8.22 12.37
C ASP A 137 0.22 8.00 12.93
N ASP A 138 -0.07 8.59 14.08
CA ASP A 138 -1.40 8.49 14.70
C ASP A 138 -2.47 9.13 13.82
N LYS A 139 -2.18 10.25 13.16
CA LYS A 139 -3.10 10.88 12.19
C LYS A 139 -3.39 9.96 11.01
N LEU A 140 -2.37 9.27 10.47
CA LEU A 140 -2.54 8.32 9.37
C LEU A 140 -3.43 7.16 9.77
N VAL A 141 -3.26 6.61 10.96
CA VAL A 141 -4.11 5.51 11.46
C VAL A 141 -5.55 5.96 11.64
N VAL A 142 -5.77 7.13 12.26
CA VAL A 142 -7.13 7.68 12.44
C VAL A 142 -7.80 7.94 11.09
N LEU A 143 -7.08 8.55 10.14
CA LEU A 143 -7.61 8.78 8.78
C LEU A 143 -7.89 7.48 8.04
N GLY A 144 -7.00 6.49 8.11
CA GLY A 144 -7.22 5.18 7.52
C GLY A 144 -8.51 4.54 8.00
N LYS A 145 -8.78 4.66 9.31
CA LYS A 145 -10.01 4.16 9.93
C LYS A 145 -11.25 4.97 9.49
N GLN A 146 -11.17 6.29 9.48
CA GLN A 146 -12.28 7.18 9.10
C GLN A 146 -12.64 7.03 7.62
N LEU A 147 -11.65 6.99 6.75
CA LEU A 147 -11.83 6.88 5.29
C LEU A 147 -12.00 5.44 4.82
N LYS A 148 -11.85 4.45 5.72
CA LYS A 148 -11.88 3.02 5.42
C LYS A 148 -10.94 2.66 4.26
N CYS A 149 -9.75 3.22 4.27
CA CYS A 149 -8.73 3.00 3.26
C CYS A 149 -7.41 2.50 3.88
N PRO A 150 -6.63 1.72 3.13
CA PRO A 150 -5.35 1.24 3.61
C PRO A 150 -4.32 2.35 3.73
N VAL A 151 -3.35 2.14 4.62
CA VAL A 151 -2.14 2.96 4.77
C VAL A 151 -0.98 2.21 4.13
N LEU A 152 -0.28 2.87 3.20
CA LEU A 152 0.94 2.35 2.56
C LEU A 152 2.14 2.89 3.34
N THR A 153 2.87 2.01 4.02
CA THR A 153 4.02 2.36 4.85
C THR A 153 5.12 1.31 4.81
N ASN A 154 6.34 1.72 5.10
CA ASN A 154 7.49 0.85 5.38
C ASN A 154 7.89 0.86 6.86
N ASP A 155 7.24 1.70 7.67
CA ASP A 155 7.53 1.78 9.11
C ASP A 155 6.90 0.60 9.85
N TYR A 156 7.74 -0.11 10.59
CA TYR A 156 7.31 -1.28 11.37
C TYR A 156 6.37 -0.91 12.52
N ASN A 157 6.64 0.22 13.18
CA ASN A 157 5.84 0.66 14.33
C ASN A 157 4.45 1.10 13.87
N LEU A 158 4.39 1.91 12.82
CA LEU A 158 3.13 2.34 12.22
C LEU A 158 2.32 1.13 11.73
N ASN A 159 2.97 0.16 11.06
CA ASN A 159 2.32 -1.10 10.64
C ASN A 159 1.64 -1.78 11.84
N ARG A 160 2.39 -1.99 12.92
CA ARG A 160 1.91 -2.68 14.11
C ARG A 160 0.74 -1.96 14.79
N ILE A 161 0.82 -0.63 14.92
CA ILE A 161 -0.24 0.18 15.55
C ILE A 161 -1.49 0.19 14.67
N ALA A 162 -1.34 0.33 13.36
CA ALA A 162 -2.45 0.34 12.42
C ALA A 162 -3.22 -0.99 12.41
N GLU A 163 -2.51 -2.12 12.37
CA GLU A 163 -3.11 -3.46 12.47
C GLU A 163 -3.90 -3.65 13.77
N LEU A 164 -3.33 -3.25 14.93
CA LEU A 164 -4.02 -3.33 16.22
C LEU A 164 -5.29 -2.48 16.25
N GLN A 165 -5.36 -1.40 15.49
CA GLN A 165 -6.54 -0.54 15.38
C GLN A 165 -7.50 -0.95 14.26
N GLY A 166 -7.23 -2.07 13.57
CA GLY A 166 -8.06 -2.61 12.50
C GLY A 166 -7.97 -1.83 11.19
N VAL A 167 -6.86 -1.11 10.97
CA VAL A 167 -6.56 -0.44 9.70
C VAL A 167 -5.73 -1.36 8.84
N THR A 168 -6.14 -1.55 7.59
CA THR A 168 -5.37 -2.34 6.62
C THR A 168 -4.06 -1.62 6.29
N VAL A 169 -2.96 -2.34 6.35
CA VAL A 169 -1.65 -1.83 5.96
C VAL A 169 -1.19 -2.50 4.67
N LEU A 170 -0.59 -1.70 3.80
CA LEU A 170 0.16 -2.17 2.64
C LEU A 170 1.64 -1.88 2.92
N ASN A 171 2.45 -2.93 3.06
CA ASN A 171 3.88 -2.80 3.35
C ASN A 171 4.70 -3.21 2.13
N ILE A 172 5.52 -2.28 1.60
CA ILE A 172 6.34 -2.54 0.40
C ILE A 172 7.43 -3.58 0.70
N ASN A 173 7.95 -3.63 1.93
CA ASN A 173 8.94 -4.64 2.29
C ASN A 173 8.33 -6.05 2.34
N GLU A 174 7.11 -6.17 2.83
CA GLU A 174 6.38 -7.45 2.82
C GLU A 174 6.05 -7.86 1.39
N LEU A 175 5.60 -6.93 0.55
CA LEU A 175 5.40 -7.19 -0.87
C LEU A 175 6.69 -7.68 -1.53
N ALA A 176 7.81 -6.97 -1.33
CA ALA A 176 9.10 -7.35 -1.88
C ALA A 176 9.52 -8.76 -1.42
N ASN A 177 9.27 -9.11 -0.17
CA ASN A 177 9.54 -10.46 0.32
C ASN A 177 8.60 -11.52 -0.27
N ALA A 178 7.34 -11.17 -0.51
CA ALA A 178 6.35 -12.10 -1.07
C ALA A 178 6.62 -12.45 -2.54
N ILE A 179 7.18 -11.52 -3.32
CA ILE A 179 7.48 -11.73 -4.74
C ILE A 179 8.87 -12.34 -5.01
N LYS A 180 9.70 -12.55 -3.96
CA LYS A 180 10.97 -13.25 -4.13
C LYS A 180 10.77 -14.64 -4.71
N SER A 181 11.65 -15.02 -5.62
CA SER A 181 11.63 -16.34 -6.27
C SER A 181 11.59 -17.46 -5.25
N VAL A 182 10.72 -18.42 -5.48
CA VAL A 182 10.64 -19.63 -4.65
C VAL A 182 11.51 -20.69 -5.29
N VAL A 183 12.67 -20.95 -4.69
CA VAL A 183 13.53 -22.07 -5.06
C VAL A 183 13.09 -23.32 -4.32
N LEU A 184 13.11 -24.45 -5.01
CA LEU A 184 12.72 -25.73 -4.45
C LEU A 184 13.94 -26.61 -4.14
N PRO A 185 13.88 -27.45 -3.11
CA PRO A 185 14.90 -28.47 -2.90
C PRO A 185 15.08 -29.34 -4.15
N GLY A 186 16.34 -29.55 -4.56
CA GLY A 186 16.71 -30.27 -5.77
C GLY A 186 17.00 -29.37 -6.98
N GLU A 187 16.66 -28.08 -6.93
CA GLU A 187 17.05 -27.14 -7.98
C GLU A 187 18.54 -26.80 -7.93
N ALA A 188 19.14 -26.66 -9.11
CA ALA A 188 20.52 -26.23 -9.26
C ALA A 188 20.57 -24.71 -9.45
N LEU A 189 21.44 -24.05 -8.72
CA LEU A 189 21.67 -22.60 -8.80
C LEU A 189 23.16 -22.32 -8.99
N ARG A 190 23.46 -21.27 -9.75
CA ARG A 190 24.82 -20.75 -9.88
C ARG A 190 24.99 -19.56 -8.94
N ILE A 191 25.83 -19.72 -7.91
CA ILE A 191 26.01 -18.74 -6.83
C ILE A 191 27.47 -18.31 -6.76
N ASN A 192 27.69 -17.01 -6.60
CA ASN A 192 28.98 -16.46 -6.25
C ASN A 192 29.16 -16.54 -4.73
N ILE A 193 30.17 -17.25 -4.26
CA ILE A 193 30.51 -17.32 -2.83
C ILE A 193 31.27 -16.05 -2.44
N MET A 194 30.65 -15.20 -1.61
CA MET A 194 31.21 -13.88 -1.28
C MET A 194 31.95 -13.82 0.05
N GLN A 195 31.56 -14.66 1.00
CA GLN A 195 32.12 -14.62 2.35
C GLN A 195 32.00 -15.96 3.06
N GLU A 196 32.72 -16.11 4.18
CA GLU A 196 32.64 -17.28 5.07
C GLU A 196 31.30 -17.31 5.80
N GLY A 197 30.73 -18.50 5.96
CA GLY A 197 29.50 -18.72 6.72
C GLY A 197 29.74 -18.77 8.23
N LYS A 198 28.69 -19.10 8.97
CA LYS A 198 28.75 -19.22 10.44
C LYS A 198 29.59 -20.43 10.87
N ASP A 199 29.52 -21.55 10.16
CA ASP A 199 30.32 -22.73 10.40
C ASP A 199 31.60 -22.70 9.55
N HIS A 200 32.67 -23.26 10.06
CA HIS A 200 34.01 -23.14 9.49
C HIS A 200 34.18 -23.64 8.06
N SER A 201 33.30 -24.49 7.57
CA SER A 201 33.35 -25.00 6.18
C SER A 201 32.39 -24.29 5.24
N GLN A 202 31.47 -23.44 5.76
CA GLN A 202 30.42 -22.83 4.97
C GLN A 202 30.90 -21.61 4.22
N GLY A 203 30.38 -21.44 3.00
CA GLY A 203 30.43 -20.22 2.25
C GLY A 203 29.02 -19.57 2.16
N VAL A 204 28.95 -18.27 2.00
CA VAL A 204 27.71 -17.52 1.82
C VAL A 204 27.76 -16.75 0.52
N GLY A 205 26.71 -16.89 -0.25
CA GLY A 205 26.43 -16.08 -1.44
C GLY A 205 25.02 -15.54 -1.42
N TYR A 206 24.67 -14.80 -2.46
CA TYR A 206 23.34 -14.20 -2.59
C TYR A 206 22.80 -14.45 -3.99
N MET A 207 21.52 -14.72 -4.08
CA MET A 207 20.79 -14.73 -5.33
C MET A 207 20.58 -13.28 -5.84
N GLU A 208 20.15 -13.12 -7.08
CA GLU A 208 19.87 -11.80 -7.68
C GLU A 208 18.81 -11.01 -6.90
N ASP A 209 17.86 -11.69 -6.29
CA ASP A 209 16.80 -11.11 -5.45
C ASP A 209 17.25 -10.78 -4.02
N GLY A 210 18.56 -10.96 -3.71
CA GLY A 210 19.13 -10.73 -2.40
C GLY A 210 18.87 -11.84 -1.39
N THR A 211 18.30 -12.98 -1.78
CA THR A 211 18.14 -14.16 -0.91
C THR A 211 19.50 -14.75 -0.57
N MET A 212 19.78 -14.90 0.72
CA MET A 212 21.03 -15.48 1.20
C MET A 212 21.04 -16.99 0.98
N VAL A 213 22.14 -17.49 0.44
CA VAL A 213 22.38 -18.92 0.22
C VAL A 213 23.62 -19.34 1.02
N VAL A 214 23.45 -20.32 1.91
CA VAL A 214 24.55 -20.92 2.66
C VAL A 214 24.95 -22.19 1.95
N VAL A 215 26.22 -22.27 1.57
CA VAL A 215 26.77 -23.38 0.80
C VAL A 215 27.68 -24.20 1.71
N GLU A 216 27.32 -25.46 1.92
CA GLU A 216 28.18 -26.40 2.67
C GLU A 216 29.51 -26.66 1.93
N ASN A 217 30.61 -26.65 2.64
CA ASN A 217 31.97 -26.72 2.09
C ASN A 217 32.33 -25.63 1.08
N GLY A 218 31.58 -24.48 1.10
CA GLY A 218 31.77 -23.36 0.19
C GLY A 218 32.93 -22.46 0.54
N LYS A 219 33.55 -22.57 1.71
CA LYS A 219 34.64 -21.68 2.16
C LYS A 219 35.83 -21.67 1.21
N GLU A 220 36.21 -22.81 0.64
CA GLU A 220 37.36 -22.93 -0.26
C GLU A 220 37.14 -22.21 -1.61
N TYR A 221 35.88 -21.85 -1.92
CA TYR A 221 35.46 -21.26 -3.19
C TYR A 221 35.06 -19.78 -3.05
N ILE A 222 35.51 -19.12 -1.97
CA ILE A 222 35.21 -17.67 -1.80
C ILE A 222 35.83 -16.87 -2.97
N GLY A 223 34.98 -16.08 -3.64
CA GLY A 223 35.32 -15.30 -4.82
C GLY A 223 34.99 -16.00 -6.14
N GLU A 224 34.50 -17.24 -6.11
CA GLU A 224 34.19 -18.02 -7.28
C GLU A 224 32.69 -18.27 -7.46
N TYR A 225 32.25 -18.49 -8.71
CA TYR A 225 30.91 -18.95 -9.02
C TYR A 225 30.85 -20.47 -9.02
N MET A 226 29.90 -20.99 -8.26
CA MET A 226 29.67 -22.43 -8.16
C MET A 226 28.25 -22.80 -8.53
N ASP A 227 28.09 -23.96 -9.14
CA ASP A 227 26.80 -24.62 -9.33
C ASP A 227 26.51 -25.45 -8.06
N VAL A 228 25.46 -25.06 -7.34
CA VAL A 228 25.04 -25.68 -6.08
C VAL A 228 23.63 -26.22 -6.19
N ASN A 229 23.36 -27.36 -5.53
CA ASN A 229 22.01 -27.91 -5.45
C ASN A 229 21.34 -27.47 -4.14
N ILE A 230 20.13 -26.99 -4.20
CA ILE A 230 19.35 -26.62 -3.02
C ILE A 230 18.97 -27.88 -2.25
N THR A 231 19.42 -27.99 -1.01
CA THR A 231 19.06 -29.08 -0.13
C THR A 231 17.88 -28.78 0.76
N LYS A 232 17.77 -27.51 1.22
CA LYS A 232 16.75 -27.06 2.17
C LYS A 232 16.49 -25.58 2.02
N VAL A 233 15.23 -25.18 2.18
CA VAL A 233 14.80 -23.78 2.27
C VAL A 233 14.36 -23.50 3.70
N LEU A 234 14.95 -22.50 4.32
CA LEU A 234 14.65 -22.07 5.68
C LEU A 234 13.91 -20.73 5.67
N GLN A 235 12.86 -20.61 6.48
CA GLN A 235 12.18 -19.37 6.73
C GLN A 235 12.72 -18.77 8.03
N THR A 236 13.27 -17.56 7.93
CA THR A 236 13.79 -16.81 9.08
C THR A 236 13.01 -15.53 9.29
N ALA A 237 13.20 -14.84 10.41
CA ALA A 237 12.61 -13.52 10.64
C ALA A 237 13.08 -12.46 9.63
N ALA A 238 14.26 -12.65 9.03
CA ALA A 238 14.83 -11.77 8.00
C ALA A 238 14.40 -12.14 6.56
N GLY A 239 13.63 -13.23 6.38
CA GLY A 239 13.20 -13.72 5.09
C GLY A 239 13.57 -15.18 4.84
N ARG A 240 13.53 -15.59 3.57
CA ARG A 240 13.95 -16.94 3.14
C ARG A 240 15.46 -17.03 3.00
N MET A 241 15.98 -18.19 3.32
CA MET A 241 17.39 -18.56 3.19
C MET A 241 17.49 -19.97 2.63
#